data_71d94de2e5cd6778cc31474dee26dd33
#
_entry.id   71d94de2e5cd6778cc31474dee26dd33
#
_cell.length_a   1.000
_cell.length_b   1.000
_cell.length_c   1.000
_cell.angle_alpha   90.00
_cell.angle_beta   90.00
_cell.angle_gamma   90.00
#
_symmetry.space_group_name_H-M   'P 1'
#
loop_
_entity.id
_entity.type
_entity.pdbx_description
1 polymer ?
#
loop_
_entity_poly.entity_id
_entity_poly.type
_entity_poly.pdbx_seq_one_letter_code
_entity_poly.pdbx_strand_id
1 'polypeptide(L)'
;MNLLVKGTSGPLTGEVEVPNSKYHAHRALILASLAPGTSRIVGLSDARHVQYTMDVLRALGTRIEVDGQTLLISGGPYHIKRKIVSVGSSGSTLYFMIGLASLADAPITLTAQKYFRRRPVGPLLDALAQMGVEFESVQGCPPIAIRPGRPHGGTIVIPGTLSQWISGLLLLAPFAAERTIIQVEGEPNERPYIRLTVEMMRAFDLHVRVARDYRRFEIEPGQRPCPATVELPPDIGSAAFGLAVTAIHPSNVLFHGLQKLPGELPDHPEGAFLDIVREMGLPMAYDANARAVRVKHDGVELRGVRVDCRDIPDMLPILSTLGTFA
;
A
#
# COMPACT_ATOMS: atom_id res chain seq x y z
N MET A 1 -20.00 16.07 12.08
CA MET A 1 -19.82 16.44 10.68
C MET A 1 -21.05 15.96 9.94
N ASN A 2 -21.78 16.82 9.27
CA ASN A 2 -22.97 16.48 8.50
C ASN A 2 -22.60 16.51 7.01
N LEU A 3 -22.99 15.49 6.26
CA LEU A 3 -22.84 15.42 4.82
C LEU A 3 -24.20 15.71 4.18
N LEU A 4 -24.24 16.72 3.32
CA LEU A 4 -25.41 17.00 2.45
C LEU A 4 -25.08 16.53 1.03
N VAL A 5 -25.77 15.51 0.57
CA VAL A 5 -25.65 15.03 -0.81
C VAL A 5 -26.81 15.62 -1.62
N LYS A 6 -26.49 16.39 -2.66
CA LYS A 6 -27.47 16.89 -3.63
C LYS A 6 -27.43 15.97 -4.85
N GLY A 7 -28.58 15.42 -5.21
CA GLY A 7 -28.73 14.69 -6.46
C GLY A 7 -28.55 15.61 -7.67
N THR A 8 -28.16 15.02 -8.80
CA THR A 8 -28.17 15.71 -10.11
C THR A 8 -29.25 15.12 -11.01
N SER A 9 -29.89 15.94 -11.80
CA SER A 9 -30.87 15.52 -12.81
C SER A 9 -30.30 15.47 -14.23
N GLY A 10 -29.07 15.89 -14.42
CA GLY A 10 -28.37 15.92 -15.70
C GLY A 10 -27.17 15.03 -15.78
N PRO A 11 -26.53 14.90 -16.96
CA PRO A 11 -25.30 14.16 -17.14
C PRO A 11 -24.17 14.69 -16.23
N LEU A 12 -23.33 13.79 -15.73
CA LEU A 12 -22.12 14.18 -15.04
C LEU A 12 -21.08 14.66 -16.04
N THR A 13 -20.56 15.86 -15.83
CA THR A 13 -19.54 16.46 -16.68
C THR A 13 -18.43 17.04 -15.86
N GLY A 14 -17.21 17.01 -16.39
CA GLY A 14 -16.06 17.62 -15.73
C GLY A 14 -14.81 16.76 -15.80
N GLU A 15 -13.89 17.07 -14.91
CA GLU A 15 -12.57 16.45 -14.83
C GLU A 15 -12.25 16.05 -13.40
N VAL A 16 -11.57 14.92 -13.25
CA VAL A 16 -11.16 14.35 -11.97
C VAL A 16 -9.66 14.14 -12.01
N GLU A 17 -8.96 14.75 -11.07
CA GLU A 17 -7.54 14.43 -10.81
C GLU A 17 -7.45 13.18 -9.94
N VAL A 18 -6.89 12.11 -10.50
CA VAL A 18 -6.67 10.87 -9.75
C VAL A 18 -5.40 11.02 -8.91
N PRO A 19 -5.48 10.90 -7.58
CA PRO A 19 -4.31 11.04 -6.73
C PRO A 19 -3.30 9.91 -6.97
N ASN A 20 -2.05 10.10 -6.55
CA ASN A 20 -1.04 9.07 -6.64
C ASN A 20 -1.24 7.96 -5.59
N SER A 21 -0.84 6.76 -5.95
CA SER A 21 -1.08 5.53 -5.18
C SER A 21 -0.46 5.55 -3.78
N LYS A 22 -1.31 5.47 -2.77
CA LYS A 22 -0.91 5.29 -1.38
C LYS A 22 -0.14 3.98 -1.15
N TYR A 23 -0.48 2.92 -1.87
CA TYR A 23 0.15 1.59 -1.70
C TYR A 23 1.62 1.59 -2.12
N HIS A 24 1.93 2.28 -3.23
CA HIS A 24 3.29 2.50 -3.70
C HIS A 24 4.01 3.48 -2.78
N ALA A 25 3.36 4.57 -2.36
CA ALA A 25 3.93 5.61 -1.52
C ALA A 25 4.45 5.06 -0.18
N HIS A 26 3.66 4.24 0.53
CA HIS A 26 4.10 3.62 1.79
C HIS A 26 5.41 2.84 1.62
N ARG A 27 5.49 1.99 0.60
CA ARG A 27 6.64 1.12 0.35
C ARG A 27 7.86 1.91 -0.09
N ALA A 28 7.68 2.84 -1.03
CA ALA A 28 8.75 3.70 -1.52
C ALA A 28 9.36 4.55 -0.40
N LEU A 29 8.54 5.17 0.46
CA LEU A 29 8.99 5.96 1.61
C LEU A 29 9.80 5.13 2.60
N ILE A 30 9.32 3.93 2.93
CA ILE A 30 9.97 3.03 3.88
C ILE A 30 11.32 2.56 3.33
N LEU A 31 11.36 2.08 2.09
CA LEU A 31 12.59 1.62 1.46
C LEU A 31 13.60 2.77 1.27
N ALA A 32 13.12 3.95 0.85
CA ALA A 32 13.94 5.16 0.76
C ALA A 32 14.55 5.57 2.11
N SER A 33 13.80 5.40 3.21
CA SER A 33 14.28 5.73 4.55
C SER A 33 15.42 4.81 5.04
N LEU A 34 15.49 3.59 4.50
CA LEU A 34 16.51 2.59 4.82
C LEU A 34 17.72 2.65 3.87
N ALA A 35 17.58 3.27 2.70
CA ALA A 35 18.64 3.36 1.69
C ALA A 35 19.63 4.48 2.02
N PRO A 36 20.92 4.19 2.29
CA PRO A 36 21.91 5.23 2.60
C PRO A 36 22.10 6.20 1.44
N GLY A 37 21.74 7.47 1.64
CA GLY A 37 21.79 8.53 0.64
C GLY A 37 20.44 9.17 0.40
N THR A 38 20.26 9.83 -0.76
CA THR A 38 19.02 10.54 -1.09
C THR A 38 18.25 9.82 -2.18
N SER A 39 17.04 9.38 -1.85
CA SER A 39 16.06 8.88 -2.82
C SER A 39 15.07 9.97 -3.21
N ARG A 40 14.48 9.84 -4.40
CA ARG A 40 13.48 10.75 -4.95
C ARG A 40 12.17 9.99 -5.16
N ILE A 41 11.07 10.48 -4.60
CA ILE A 41 9.74 9.93 -4.84
C ILE A 41 8.93 11.01 -5.55
N VAL A 42 8.62 10.77 -6.83
CA VAL A 42 7.91 11.68 -7.71
C VAL A 42 6.41 11.38 -7.69
N GLY A 43 5.60 12.41 -7.60
CA GLY A 43 4.15 12.28 -7.45
C GLY A 43 3.76 12.15 -5.98
N LEU A 44 3.60 13.30 -5.31
CA LEU A 44 3.18 13.32 -3.91
C LEU A 44 1.80 12.70 -3.73
N SER A 45 1.68 11.78 -2.78
CA SER A 45 0.40 11.28 -2.30
C SER A 45 0.04 12.02 -1.01
N ASP A 46 -1.02 12.82 -1.02
CA ASP A 46 -1.54 13.57 0.12
C ASP A 46 -2.44 12.73 1.03
N ALA A 47 -2.60 11.45 0.71
CA ALA A 47 -3.37 10.51 1.52
C ALA A 47 -2.92 10.54 3.00
N ARG A 48 -3.87 10.77 3.90
CA ARG A 48 -3.59 10.89 5.34
C ARG A 48 -2.83 9.69 5.91
N HIS A 49 -3.04 8.51 5.37
CA HIS A 49 -2.32 7.30 5.78
C HIS A 49 -0.83 7.38 5.42
N VAL A 50 -0.47 8.01 4.29
CA VAL A 50 0.92 8.23 3.88
C VAL A 50 1.59 9.23 4.82
N GLN A 51 0.87 10.29 5.27
CA GLN A 51 1.38 11.23 6.25
C GLN A 51 1.76 10.55 7.56
N TYR A 52 0.96 9.56 8.04
CA TYR A 52 1.32 8.78 9.23
C TYR A 52 2.62 7.98 9.04
N THR A 53 2.86 7.44 7.84
CA THR A 53 4.16 6.79 7.55
C THR A 53 5.31 7.80 7.61
N MET A 54 5.17 8.97 7.01
CA MET A 54 6.20 10.02 7.09
C MET A 54 6.46 10.46 8.54
N ASP A 55 5.42 10.56 9.36
CA ASP A 55 5.55 10.94 10.77
C ASP A 55 6.29 9.88 11.60
N VAL A 56 6.07 8.59 11.31
CA VAL A 56 6.83 7.49 11.92
C VAL A 56 8.29 7.52 11.46
N LEU A 57 8.54 7.69 10.17
CA LEU A 57 9.90 7.78 9.64
C LEU A 57 10.67 8.98 10.19
N ARG A 58 10.04 10.15 10.31
CA ARG A 58 10.62 11.32 10.99
C ARG A 58 10.90 11.06 12.47
N ALA A 59 10.03 10.32 13.15
CA ALA A 59 10.27 9.91 14.54
C ALA A 59 11.48 8.98 14.68
N LEU A 60 11.74 8.17 13.64
CA LEU A 60 12.93 7.31 13.50
C LEU A 60 14.17 8.08 13.00
N GLY A 61 14.07 9.38 12.74
CA GLY A 61 15.21 10.24 12.36
C GLY A 61 15.40 10.45 10.86
N THR A 62 14.55 9.88 10.01
CA THR A 62 14.60 10.09 8.55
C THR A 62 14.27 11.54 8.21
N ARG A 63 15.10 12.19 7.40
CA ARG A 63 14.85 13.52 6.86
C ARG A 63 14.03 13.39 5.58
N ILE A 64 12.87 14.06 5.56
CA ILE A 64 11.93 14.08 4.44
C ILE A 64 11.66 15.52 4.08
N GLU A 65 12.05 15.92 2.89
CA GLU A 65 11.85 17.25 2.32
C GLU A 65 10.86 17.18 1.15
N VAL A 66 10.06 18.23 1.00
CA VAL A 66 9.11 18.37 -0.11
C VAL A 66 9.68 19.39 -1.09
N ASP A 67 9.83 18.98 -2.33
CA ASP A 67 10.27 19.82 -3.44
C ASP A 67 9.23 19.72 -4.58
N GLY A 68 8.25 20.62 -4.56
CA GLY A 68 7.10 20.58 -5.46
C GLY A 68 6.29 19.30 -5.27
N GLN A 69 6.19 18.49 -6.31
CA GLN A 69 5.51 17.17 -6.29
C GLN A 69 6.49 16.02 -5.99
N THR A 70 7.71 16.32 -5.56
CA THR A 70 8.74 15.31 -5.26
C THR A 70 9.07 15.33 -3.78
N LEU A 71 9.23 14.13 -3.20
CA LEU A 71 9.80 13.95 -1.87
C LEU A 71 11.27 13.55 -2.01
N LEU A 72 12.15 14.27 -1.30
CA LEU A 72 13.55 13.93 -1.13
C LEU A 72 13.72 13.26 0.23
N ILE A 73 14.15 12.01 0.23
CA ILE A 73 14.29 11.19 1.42
C ILE A 73 15.76 10.90 1.66
N SER A 74 16.31 11.45 2.75
CA SER A 74 17.66 11.10 3.21
C SER A 74 17.57 9.89 4.14
N GLY A 75 17.90 8.71 3.61
CA GLY A 75 17.83 7.45 4.32
C GLY A 75 19.14 7.04 4.98
N GLY A 76 19.06 6.01 5.82
CA GLY A 76 20.18 5.45 6.56
C GLY A 76 19.73 4.74 7.84
N PRO A 77 20.63 4.54 8.80
CA PRO A 77 20.29 3.97 10.10
C PRO A 77 19.23 4.78 10.85
N TYR A 78 18.35 4.12 11.54
CA TYR A 78 17.30 4.76 12.33
C TYR A 78 17.85 5.27 13.68
N HIS A 79 17.67 6.57 13.93
CA HIS A 79 18.04 7.26 15.17
C HIS A 79 16.82 7.91 15.79
N ILE A 80 16.38 7.39 16.92
CA ILE A 80 15.12 7.81 17.55
C ILE A 80 15.11 9.31 17.89
N LYS A 81 14.16 10.04 17.33
CA LYS A 81 13.86 11.45 17.64
C LYS A 81 12.62 11.60 18.56
N ARG A 82 11.69 10.67 18.46
CA ARG A 82 10.50 10.62 19.32
C ARG A 82 10.23 9.17 19.75
N LYS A 83 10.12 8.93 21.05
CA LYS A 83 9.93 7.59 21.63
C LYS A 83 8.49 7.07 21.46
N ILE A 84 7.52 7.93 21.24
CA ILE A 84 6.12 7.57 21.05
C ILE A 84 5.61 8.27 19.81
N VAL A 85 5.04 7.52 18.88
CA VAL A 85 4.48 8.04 17.63
C VAL A 85 3.20 7.30 17.27
N SER A 86 2.23 8.03 16.71
CA SER A 86 0.96 7.45 16.29
C SER A 86 1.01 7.04 14.82
N VAL A 87 0.60 5.82 14.53
CA VAL A 87 0.33 5.35 13.17
C VAL A 87 -1.07 5.78 12.66
N GLY A 88 -1.80 6.55 13.46
CA GLY A 88 -3.14 7.00 13.14
C GLY A 88 -4.12 5.86 12.97
N SER A 89 -4.72 5.77 11.79
CA SER A 89 -5.58 4.68 11.33
C SER A 89 -4.97 3.89 10.15
N SER A 90 -3.65 4.00 9.94
CA SER A 90 -2.97 3.36 8.82
C SER A 90 -2.50 1.95 9.15
N GLY A 91 -3.14 0.94 8.54
CA GLY A 91 -2.73 -0.47 8.63
C GLY A 91 -1.34 -0.68 8.04
N SER A 92 -1.08 -0.15 6.85
CA SER A 92 0.24 -0.27 6.19
C SER A 92 1.36 0.29 7.06
N THR A 93 1.16 1.48 7.64
CA THR A 93 2.16 2.06 8.57
C THR A 93 2.39 1.16 9.78
N LEU A 94 1.32 0.66 10.40
CA LEU A 94 1.44 -0.21 11.58
C LEU A 94 2.19 -1.49 11.23
N TYR A 95 1.69 -2.25 10.27
CA TYR A 95 2.21 -3.59 9.96
C TYR A 95 3.61 -3.58 9.37
N PHE A 96 3.97 -2.55 8.59
CA PHE A 96 5.31 -2.46 8.02
C PHE A 96 6.34 -1.98 9.05
N MET A 97 5.93 -1.05 9.94
CA MET A 97 6.87 -0.41 10.84
C MET A 97 7.10 -1.16 12.15
N ILE A 98 6.24 -2.10 12.57
CA ILE A 98 6.46 -2.86 13.82
C ILE A 98 7.81 -3.59 13.77
N GLY A 99 8.06 -4.36 12.72
CA GLY A 99 9.33 -5.07 12.56
C GLY A 99 10.51 -4.12 12.34
N LEU A 100 10.37 -3.18 11.39
CA LEU A 100 11.44 -2.25 11.00
C LEU A 100 11.87 -1.31 12.13
N ALA A 101 10.99 -0.99 13.06
CA ALA A 101 11.31 -0.16 14.21
C ALA A 101 12.34 -0.83 15.16
N SER A 102 12.51 -2.15 15.10
CA SER A 102 13.56 -2.85 15.85
C SER A 102 14.98 -2.51 15.38
N LEU A 103 15.12 -2.02 14.14
CA LEU A 103 16.41 -1.60 13.57
C LEU A 103 16.91 -0.25 14.13
N ALA A 104 16.12 0.41 14.97
CA ALA A 104 16.48 1.69 15.57
C ALA A 104 17.50 1.54 16.69
N ASP A 105 18.13 2.66 17.09
CA ASP A 105 19.15 2.72 18.14
C ASP A 105 18.57 2.75 19.57
N ALA A 106 17.26 2.95 19.73
CA ALA A 106 16.59 3.00 21.03
C ALA A 106 15.12 2.53 20.93
N PRO A 107 14.46 2.19 22.05
CA PRO A 107 13.07 1.75 22.06
C PRO A 107 12.10 2.82 21.55
N ILE A 108 11.07 2.35 20.83
CA ILE A 108 9.98 3.20 20.33
C ILE A 108 8.63 2.53 20.56
N THR A 109 7.60 3.34 20.86
CA THR A 109 6.23 2.88 21.01
C THR A 109 5.37 3.39 19.85
N LEU A 110 4.80 2.46 19.09
CA LEU A 110 3.79 2.74 18.06
C LEU A 110 2.41 2.72 18.70
N THR A 111 1.72 3.85 18.69
CA THR A 111 0.32 3.97 19.14
C THR A 111 -0.60 4.23 17.95
N ALA A 112 -1.91 4.20 18.17
CA ALA A 112 -2.92 4.35 17.12
C ALA A 112 -4.10 5.19 17.59
N GLN A 113 -4.97 5.62 16.67
CA GLN A 113 -6.23 6.28 16.99
C GLN A 113 -7.17 5.34 17.76
N LYS A 114 -8.12 5.91 18.54
CA LYS A 114 -8.99 5.18 19.49
C LYS A 114 -9.57 3.89 18.93
N TYR A 115 -10.18 3.92 17.76
CA TYR A 115 -10.79 2.72 17.16
C TYR A 115 -9.76 1.76 16.58
N PHE A 116 -8.66 2.28 16.07
CA PHE A 116 -7.60 1.49 15.46
C PHE A 116 -6.73 0.75 16.51
N ARG A 117 -6.76 1.19 17.78
CA ARG A 117 -6.11 0.49 18.91
C ARG A 117 -6.65 -0.93 19.15
N ARG A 118 -7.81 -1.26 18.61
CA ARG A 118 -8.39 -2.61 18.70
C ARG A 118 -8.01 -3.50 17.52
N ARG A 119 -7.18 -3.00 16.60
CA ARG A 119 -6.76 -3.76 15.42
C ARG A 119 -5.82 -4.89 15.85
N PRO A 120 -6.20 -6.17 15.72
CA PRO A 120 -5.35 -7.28 16.12
C PRO A 120 -4.16 -7.40 15.17
N VAL A 121 -2.98 -7.59 15.72
CA VAL A 121 -1.74 -7.83 14.99
C VAL A 121 -1.01 -9.10 15.46
N GLY A 122 -1.68 -9.93 16.26
CA GLY A 122 -1.14 -11.14 16.87
C GLY A 122 -0.31 -11.99 15.92
N PRO A 123 -0.85 -12.48 14.78
CA PRO A 123 -0.09 -13.34 13.87
C PRO A 123 1.20 -12.70 13.33
N LEU A 124 1.21 -11.37 13.11
CA LEU A 124 2.43 -10.67 12.74
C LEU A 124 3.42 -10.59 13.91
N LEU A 125 2.94 -10.32 15.13
CA LEU A 125 3.78 -10.30 16.32
C LEU A 125 4.41 -11.68 16.59
N ASP A 126 3.64 -12.75 16.44
CA ASP A 126 4.14 -14.13 16.60
C ASP A 126 5.22 -14.44 15.54
N ALA A 127 5.06 -13.99 14.30
CA ALA A 127 6.04 -14.14 13.24
C ALA A 127 7.31 -13.29 13.52
N LEU A 128 7.15 -12.06 14.01
CA LEU A 128 8.27 -11.21 14.39
C LEU A 128 9.04 -11.76 15.60
N ALA A 129 8.35 -12.39 16.57
CA ALA A 129 8.97 -13.08 17.69
C ALA A 129 9.84 -14.27 17.21
N GLN A 130 9.40 -15.01 16.17
CA GLN A 130 10.23 -16.05 15.53
C GLN A 130 11.53 -15.47 14.92
N MET A 131 11.49 -14.20 14.48
CA MET A 131 12.68 -13.48 14.02
C MET A 131 13.52 -12.87 15.16
N GLY A 132 13.13 -13.06 16.41
CA GLY A 132 13.82 -12.49 17.56
C GLY A 132 13.56 -11.01 17.81
N VAL A 133 12.50 -10.42 17.22
CA VAL A 133 12.10 -9.04 17.51
C VAL A 133 11.43 -9.00 18.89
N GLU A 134 11.96 -8.15 19.78
CA GLU A 134 11.40 -7.95 21.12
C GLU A 134 10.39 -6.81 21.15
N PHE A 135 9.22 -7.07 21.71
CA PHE A 135 8.15 -6.09 21.84
C PHE A 135 7.27 -6.35 23.06
N GLU A 136 6.53 -5.32 23.46
CA GLU A 136 5.47 -5.42 24.46
C GLU A 136 4.17 -4.89 23.84
N SER A 137 3.06 -5.61 24.03
CA SER A 137 1.74 -5.21 23.56
C SER A 137 0.66 -5.67 24.54
N VAL A 138 -0.51 -5.02 24.50
CA VAL A 138 -1.69 -5.43 25.27
C VAL A 138 -2.61 -6.20 24.34
N GLN A 139 -2.77 -7.50 24.58
CA GLN A 139 -3.64 -8.38 23.81
C GLN A 139 -3.35 -8.37 22.30
N GLY A 140 -2.08 -8.24 21.90
CA GLY A 140 -1.70 -8.21 20.48
C GLY A 140 -2.25 -7.00 19.72
N CYS A 141 -2.46 -5.87 20.37
CA CYS A 141 -2.99 -4.64 19.80
C CYS A 141 -2.11 -3.42 20.14
N PRO A 142 -2.19 -2.31 19.39
CA PRO A 142 -1.54 -1.06 19.78
C PRO A 142 -2.05 -0.50 21.14
N PRO A 143 -1.18 0.12 21.95
CA PRO A 143 0.21 0.48 21.68
C PRO A 143 1.14 -0.73 21.72
N ILE A 144 2.18 -0.69 20.84
CA ILE A 144 3.21 -1.72 20.77
C ILE A 144 4.55 -1.04 21.04
N ALA A 145 5.21 -1.41 22.11
CA ALA A 145 6.57 -0.97 22.43
C ALA A 145 7.57 -1.95 21.83
N ILE A 146 8.48 -1.47 21.00
CA ILE A 146 9.46 -2.25 20.25
C ILE A 146 10.84 -1.92 20.81
N ARG A 147 11.63 -2.96 21.09
CA ARG A 147 13.01 -2.82 21.55
C ARG A 147 13.98 -2.89 20.38
N PRO A 148 15.11 -2.18 20.43
CA PRO A 148 16.13 -2.28 19.41
C PRO A 148 16.75 -3.68 19.42
N GLY A 149 17.00 -4.21 18.22
CA GLY A 149 17.64 -5.51 18.05
C GLY A 149 17.79 -5.88 16.58
N ARG A 150 18.72 -6.75 16.28
CA ARG A 150 18.89 -7.29 14.95
C ARG A 150 18.04 -8.55 14.79
N PRO A 151 17.14 -8.64 13.81
CA PRO A 151 16.38 -9.87 13.55
C PRO A 151 17.33 -11.05 13.26
N HIS A 152 16.99 -12.24 13.74
CA HIS A 152 17.85 -13.42 13.55
C HIS A 152 17.74 -13.96 12.12
N GLY A 153 16.55 -14.07 11.57
CA GLY A 153 16.25 -14.80 10.35
C GLY A 153 15.74 -16.21 10.65
N GLY A 154 15.96 -17.17 9.75
CA GLY A 154 15.47 -18.55 9.88
C GLY A 154 14.15 -18.78 9.14
N THR A 155 13.46 -19.88 9.46
CA THR A 155 12.14 -20.17 8.88
C THR A 155 11.03 -19.56 9.74
N ILE A 156 10.25 -18.69 9.15
CA ILE A 156 9.19 -17.92 9.78
C ILE A 156 7.87 -18.36 9.19
N VAL A 157 6.94 -18.77 10.03
CA VAL A 157 5.60 -19.22 9.61
C VAL A 157 4.58 -18.14 9.90
N ILE A 158 3.72 -17.85 8.90
CA ILE A 158 2.68 -16.82 9.00
C ILE A 158 1.44 -17.22 8.20
N PRO A 159 0.21 -16.98 8.70
CA PRO A 159 -0.99 -17.22 7.92
C PRO A 159 -1.13 -16.28 6.72
N GLY A 160 -1.63 -16.80 5.60
CA GLY A 160 -1.84 -16.07 4.34
C GLY A 160 -3.03 -15.11 4.32
N THR A 161 -3.63 -14.80 5.47
CA THR A 161 -4.88 -14.06 5.58
C THR A 161 -4.79 -12.57 5.27
N LEU A 162 -3.60 -11.96 5.39
CA LEU A 162 -3.39 -10.52 5.17
C LEU A 162 -2.02 -10.26 4.52
N SER A 163 -2.03 -9.73 3.31
CA SER A 163 -0.81 -9.42 2.53
C SER A 163 0.13 -8.45 3.23
N GLN A 164 -0.41 -7.54 4.04
CA GLN A 164 0.38 -6.55 4.76
C GLN A 164 1.27 -7.17 5.85
N TRP A 165 0.88 -8.29 6.45
CA TRP A 165 1.73 -9.01 7.39
C TRP A 165 2.94 -9.63 6.68
N ILE A 166 2.68 -10.32 5.57
CA ILE A 166 3.74 -10.87 4.72
C ILE A 166 4.67 -9.77 4.22
N SER A 167 4.09 -8.66 3.75
CA SER A 167 4.86 -7.49 3.28
C SER A 167 5.74 -6.89 4.38
N GLY A 168 5.24 -6.80 5.62
CA GLY A 168 6.02 -6.31 6.76
C GLY A 168 7.23 -7.18 7.05
N LEU A 169 7.09 -8.52 6.98
CA LEU A 169 8.19 -9.46 7.12
C LEU A 169 9.19 -9.37 5.95
N LEU A 170 8.71 -9.23 4.71
CA LEU A 170 9.54 -9.06 3.52
C LEU A 170 10.43 -7.82 3.63
N LEU A 171 9.88 -6.69 4.09
CA LEU A 171 10.62 -5.45 4.25
C LEU A 171 11.70 -5.55 5.34
N LEU A 172 11.49 -6.37 6.39
CA LEU A 172 12.44 -6.57 7.48
C LEU A 172 13.53 -7.58 7.16
N ALA A 173 13.19 -8.64 6.43
CA ALA A 173 14.05 -9.81 6.21
C ALA A 173 15.46 -9.52 5.65
N PRO A 174 15.68 -8.53 4.75
CA PRO A 174 17.04 -8.20 4.27
C PRO A 174 18.03 -7.80 5.35
N PHE A 175 17.54 -7.31 6.50
CA PHE A 175 18.34 -6.82 7.63
C PHE A 175 18.61 -7.89 8.69
N ALA A 176 18.08 -9.10 8.52
CA ALA A 176 18.29 -10.21 9.42
C ALA A 176 19.77 -10.64 9.46
N ALA A 177 20.15 -11.34 10.54
CA ALA A 177 21.51 -11.89 10.70
C ALA A 177 21.78 -13.07 9.79
N GLU A 178 20.73 -13.86 9.51
CA GLU A 178 20.78 -15.08 8.72
C GLU A 178 19.70 -15.06 7.62
N ARG A 179 19.81 -15.99 6.68
CA ARG A 179 18.80 -16.20 5.63
C ARG A 179 17.42 -16.35 6.25
N THR A 180 16.45 -15.62 5.69
CA THR A 180 15.05 -15.69 6.10
C THR A 180 14.23 -16.45 5.07
N ILE A 181 13.43 -17.41 5.53
CA ILE A 181 12.45 -18.13 4.75
C ILE A 181 11.07 -17.83 5.34
N ILE A 182 10.24 -17.11 4.63
CA ILE A 182 8.87 -16.86 5.04
C ILE A 182 8.01 -17.96 4.42
N GLN A 183 7.36 -18.76 5.27
CA GLN A 183 6.46 -19.82 4.86
C GLN A 183 5.01 -19.41 5.20
N VAL A 184 4.18 -19.30 4.17
CA VAL A 184 2.78 -18.87 4.30
C VAL A 184 1.89 -20.08 4.47
N GLU A 185 1.15 -20.13 5.57
CA GLU A 185 0.14 -21.15 5.82
C GLU A 185 -1.18 -20.78 5.14
N GLY A 186 -1.81 -21.79 4.54
CA GLY A 186 -3.03 -21.60 3.77
C GLY A 186 -2.77 -20.96 2.41
N GLU A 187 -3.82 -20.40 1.84
CA GLU A 187 -3.73 -19.70 0.56
C GLU A 187 -3.50 -18.20 0.81
N PRO A 188 -2.46 -17.60 0.21
CA PRO A 188 -2.21 -16.18 0.40
C PRO A 188 -3.28 -15.35 -0.31
N ASN A 189 -3.95 -14.48 0.44
CA ASN A 189 -4.86 -13.47 -0.07
C ASN A 189 -4.08 -12.23 -0.55
N GLU A 190 -4.73 -11.42 -1.39
CA GLU A 190 -4.19 -10.11 -1.78
C GLU A 190 -2.79 -10.20 -2.42
N ARG A 191 -2.54 -11.25 -3.23
CA ARG A 191 -1.24 -11.49 -3.87
C ARG A 191 -0.68 -10.29 -4.66
N PRO A 192 -1.48 -9.47 -5.36
CA PRO A 192 -0.97 -8.28 -6.04
C PRO A 192 -0.26 -7.29 -5.12
N TYR A 193 -0.70 -7.16 -3.85
CA TYR A 193 -0.03 -6.28 -2.88
C TYR A 193 1.29 -6.86 -2.36
N ILE A 194 1.41 -8.19 -2.29
CA ILE A 194 2.69 -8.86 -1.98
C ILE A 194 3.65 -8.66 -3.16
N ARG A 195 3.17 -8.86 -4.40
CA ARG A 195 3.93 -8.62 -5.61
C ARG A 195 4.45 -7.19 -5.65
N LEU A 196 3.59 -6.19 -5.41
CA LEU A 196 4.00 -4.80 -5.31
C LEU A 196 5.14 -4.59 -4.29
N THR A 197 5.10 -5.26 -3.14
CA THR A 197 6.19 -5.16 -2.15
C THR A 197 7.50 -5.70 -2.72
N VAL A 198 7.49 -6.87 -3.35
CA VAL A 198 8.68 -7.48 -3.96
C VAL A 198 9.24 -6.62 -5.10
N GLU A 199 8.38 -6.07 -5.94
CA GLU A 199 8.79 -5.19 -7.04
C GLU A 199 9.37 -3.87 -6.54
N MET A 200 8.77 -3.29 -5.51
CA MET A 200 9.32 -2.08 -4.89
C MET A 200 10.66 -2.37 -4.19
N MET A 201 10.81 -3.51 -3.52
CA MET A 201 12.11 -3.93 -2.97
C MET A 201 13.17 -4.05 -4.06
N ARG A 202 12.82 -4.61 -5.22
CA ARG A 202 13.73 -4.71 -6.37
C ARG A 202 14.15 -3.33 -6.91
N ALA A 203 13.25 -2.35 -6.91
CA ALA A 203 13.56 -0.97 -7.31
C ALA A 203 14.62 -0.32 -6.40
N PHE A 204 14.78 -0.81 -5.17
CA PHE A 204 15.82 -0.40 -4.22
C PHE A 204 16.96 -1.43 -4.09
N ASP A 205 17.14 -2.30 -5.08
CA ASP A 205 18.20 -3.33 -5.16
C ASP A 205 18.11 -4.40 -4.05
N LEU A 206 16.91 -4.66 -3.54
CA LEU A 206 16.66 -5.76 -2.61
C LEU A 206 16.00 -6.94 -3.33
N HIS A 207 16.52 -8.13 -3.14
CA HIS A 207 16.13 -9.32 -3.89
C HIS A 207 15.43 -10.35 -3.01
N VAL A 208 14.30 -10.85 -3.52
CA VAL A 208 13.50 -11.89 -2.90
C VAL A 208 13.26 -13.00 -3.93
N ARG A 209 13.49 -14.26 -3.57
CA ARG A 209 13.03 -15.41 -4.35
C ARG A 209 11.61 -15.73 -3.94
N VAL A 210 10.70 -15.73 -4.88
CA VAL A 210 9.26 -15.95 -4.66
C VAL A 210 8.82 -17.24 -5.32
N ALA A 211 8.20 -18.13 -4.58
CA ALA A 211 7.56 -19.32 -5.15
C ALA A 211 6.32 -18.92 -5.99
N ARG A 212 6.00 -19.69 -7.04
CA ARG A 212 4.89 -19.37 -7.97
C ARG A 212 3.53 -19.23 -7.28
N ASP A 213 3.32 -19.97 -6.21
CA ASP A 213 2.09 -19.98 -5.42
C ASP A 213 2.06 -18.92 -4.31
N TYR A 214 3.11 -18.10 -4.18
CA TYR A 214 3.28 -17.09 -3.12
C TYR A 214 3.26 -17.67 -1.69
N ARG A 215 3.52 -18.98 -1.52
CA ARG A 215 3.58 -19.62 -0.20
C ARG A 215 4.97 -19.66 0.41
N ARG A 216 6.00 -19.32 -0.36
CA ARG A 216 7.38 -19.34 0.11
C ARG A 216 8.17 -18.17 -0.48
N PHE A 217 8.84 -17.45 0.41
CA PHE A 217 9.74 -16.35 0.08
C PHE A 217 11.10 -16.62 0.74
N GLU A 218 12.18 -16.43 -0.03
CA GLU A 218 13.52 -16.61 0.49
C GLU A 218 14.34 -15.36 0.27
N ILE A 219 14.93 -14.87 1.35
CA ILE A 219 15.67 -13.61 1.39
C ILE A 219 17.05 -13.87 1.99
N GLU A 220 18.10 -13.56 1.23
CA GLU A 220 19.47 -13.62 1.72
C GLU A 220 19.75 -12.45 2.68
N PRO A 221 20.54 -12.68 3.74
CA PRO A 221 20.85 -11.65 4.73
C PRO A 221 21.83 -10.61 4.21
N GLY A 222 21.91 -9.48 4.91
CA GLY A 222 22.97 -8.48 4.69
C GLY A 222 22.81 -7.66 3.42
N GLN A 223 21.65 -7.71 2.77
CA GLN A 223 21.34 -6.83 1.64
C GLN A 223 21.24 -5.38 2.10
N ARG A 224 21.65 -4.46 1.25
CA ARG A 224 21.60 -3.02 1.52
C ARG A 224 20.79 -2.33 0.45
N PRO A 225 19.70 -1.64 0.79
CA PRO A 225 18.94 -0.90 -0.20
C PRO A 225 19.77 0.24 -0.78
N CYS A 226 19.64 0.44 -2.08
CA CYS A 226 20.25 1.55 -2.82
C CYS A 226 19.24 2.69 -2.98
N PRO A 227 19.69 3.98 -2.90
CA PRO A 227 18.81 5.10 -3.22
C PRO A 227 18.23 4.98 -4.63
N ALA A 228 16.96 5.30 -4.78
CA ALA A 228 16.23 5.17 -6.02
C ALA A 228 15.39 6.41 -6.34
N THR A 229 15.05 6.57 -7.62
CA THR A 229 13.98 7.45 -8.06
C THR A 229 12.76 6.60 -8.39
N VAL A 230 11.66 6.86 -7.69
CA VAL A 230 10.39 6.14 -7.87
C VAL A 230 9.31 7.13 -8.27
N GLU A 231 8.64 6.88 -9.38
CA GLU A 231 7.46 7.61 -9.80
C GLU A 231 6.21 6.85 -9.32
N LEU A 232 5.35 7.55 -8.58
CA LEU A 232 4.12 6.94 -8.03
C LEU A 232 3.04 6.88 -9.12
N PRO A 233 2.48 5.70 -9.41
CA PRO A 233 1.37 5.58 -10.35
C PRO A 233 0.06 6.12 -9.74
N PRO A 234 -1.00 6.31 -10.54
CA PRO A 234 -2.32 6.71 -10.07
C PRO A 234 -2.90 5.66 -9.09
N ASP A 235 -3.71 6.13 -8.15
CA ASP A 235 -4.41 5.28 -7.17
C ASP A 235 -5.74 4.79 -7.76
N ILE A 236 -5.77 3.54 -8.23
CA ILE A 236 -6.96 2.94 -8.84
C ILE A 236 -8.10 2.83 -7.82
N GLY A 237 -7.80 2.53 -6.55
CA GLY A 237 -8.80 2.47 -5.50
C GLY A 237 -9.52 3.81 -5.29
N SER A 238 -8.80 4.93 -5.42
CA SER A 238 -9.40 6.26 -5.38
C SER A 238 -10.19 6.58 -6.65
N ALA A 239 -9.67 6.21 -7.82
CA ALA A 239 -10.37 6.39 -9.10
C ALA A 239 -11.67 5.59 -9.17
N ALA A 240 -11.72 4.42 -8.52
CA ALA A 240 -12.84 3.51 -8.55
C ALA A 240 -14.17 4.15 -8.11
N PHE A 241 -14.14 5.07 -7.14
CA PHE A 241 -15.33 5.80 -6.70
C PHE A 241 -15.89 6.69 -7.83
N GLY A 242 -15.05 7.46 -8.50
CA GLY A 242 -15.43 8.31 -9.63
C GLY A 242 -15.93 7.46 -10.80
N LEU A 243 -15.20 6.39 -11.15
CA LEU A 243 -15.60 5.47 -12.22
C LEU A 243 -16.95 4.81 -11.93
N ALA A 244 -17.20 4.39 -10.68
CA ALA A 244 -18.49 3.81 -10.30
C ALA A 244 -19.64 4.81 -10.44
N VAL A 245 -19.46 6.06 -10.03
CA VAL A 245 -20.49 7.10 -10.21
C VAL A 245 -20.78 7.35 -11.69
N THR A 246 -19.72 7.39 -12.52
CA THR A 246 -19.90 7.55 -13.98
C THR A 246 -20.51 6.32 -14.64
N ALA A 247 -20.44 5.14 -14.03
CA ALA A 247 -21.06 3.93 -14.58
C ALA A 247 -22.59 3.88 -14.40
N ILE A 248 -23.11 4.58 -13.39
CA ILE A 248 -24.55 4.57 -13.06
C ILE A 248 -25.31 5.83 -13.50
N HIS A 249 -24.60 6.82 -14.06
CA HIS A 249 -25.18 8.06 -14.55
C HIS A 249 -24.68 8.38 -15.97
N PRO A 250 -25.50 8.98 -16.85
CA PRO A 250 -25.02 9.57 -18.09
C PRO A 250 -23.83 10.48 -17.80
N SER A 251 -22.75 10.33 -18.55
CA SER A 251 -21.48 10.95 -18.16
C SER A 251 -20.65 11.41 -19.36
N ASN A 252 -19.89 12.49 -19.17
CA ASN A 252 -18.77 12.90 -19.99
C ASN A 252 -17.68 13.46 -19.06
N VAL A 253 -16.89 12.56 -18.47
CA VAL A 253 -15.89 12.87 -17.44
C VAL A 253 -14.50 12.42 -17.89
N LEU A 254 -13.50 13.26 -17.65
CA LEU A 254 -12.08 12.95 -17.82
C LEU A 254 -11.47 12.59 -16.48
N PHE A 255 -10.69 11.51 -16.47
CA PHE A 255 -9.89 11.07 -15.33
C PHE A 255 -8.41 11.28 -15.67
N HIS A 256 -7.84 12.38 -15.17
CA HIS A 256 -6.41 12.67 -15.29
C HIS A 256 -5.60 11.75 -14.39
N GLY A 257 -4.36 11.45 -14.80
CA GLY A 257 -3.50 10.48 -14.10
C GLY A 257 -3.71 9.05 -14.60
N LEU A 258 -4.90 8.62 -14.99
CA LEU A 258 -5.13 7.35 -15.69
C LEU A 258 -4.64 7.48 -17.15
N GLN A 259 -3.33 7.44 -17.34
CA GLN A 259 -2.70 7.76 -18.64
C GLN A 259 -2.78 6.62 -19.65
N LYS A 260 -3.14 5.41 -19.23
CA LYS A 260 -3.17 4.21 -20.06
C LYS A 260 -4.54 3.54 -19.97
N LEU A 261 -4.93 2.86 -21.03
CA LEU A 261 -6.08 1.97 -21.00
C LEU A 261 -5.85 0.79 -20.05
N PRO A 262 -6.92 0.16 -19.53
CA PRO A 262 -6.82 -1.07 -18.78
C PRO A 262 -5.95 -2.12 -19.48
N GLY A 263 -5.11 -2.82 -18.74
CA GLY A 263 -4.11 -3.76 -19.27
C GLY A 263 -2.75 -3.13 -19.59
N GLU A 264 -2.67 -1.79 -19.71
CA GLU A 264 -1.44 -1.06 -19.95
C GLU A 264 -1.01 -0.19 -18.75
N LEU A 265 -1.81 -0.18 -17.69
CA LEU A 265 -1.49 0.57 -16.48
C LEU A 265 -0.32 -0.07 -15.72
N PRO A 266 0.46 0.76 -14.98
CA PRO A 266 1.44 0.22 -14.04
C PRO A 266 0.80 -0.82 -13.14
N ASP A 267 1.61 -1.69 -12.59
CA ASP A 267 1.17 -2.83 -11.77
C ASP A 267 0.54 -2.39 -10.44
N HIS A 268 -0.63 -1.73 -10.55
CA HIS A 268 -1.40 -1.34 -9.38
C HIS A 268 -2.13 -2.57 -8.82
N PRO A 269 -2.10 -2.81 -7.49
CA PRO A 269 -2.73 -3.99 -6.90
C PRO A 269 -4.21 -4.16 -7.27
N GLU A 270 -4.90 -3.04 -7.44
CA GLU A 270 -6.33 -2.99 -7.76
C GLU A 270 -6.61 -2.78 -9.25
N GLY A 271 -5.59 -2.93 -10.12
CA GLY A 271 -5.70 -2.71 -11.56
C GLY A 271 -6.81 -3.53 -12.24
N ALA A 272 -7.05 -4.74 -11.75
CA ALA A 272 -8.12 -5.61 -12.24
C ALA A 272 -9.52 -4.96 -12.17
N PHE A 273 -9.74 -3.98 -11.29
CA PHE A 273 -11.00 -3.24 -11.21
C PHE A 273 -11.37 -2.58 -12.55
N LEU A 274 -10.40 -2.04 -13.27
CA LEU A 274 -10.63 -1.37 -14.55
C LEU A 274 -11.14 -2.34 -15.62
N ASP A 275 -10.57 -3.56 -15.63
CA ASP A 275 -11.02 -4.60 -16.57
C ASP A 275 -12.42 -5.09 -16.23
N ILE A 276 -12.72 -5.25 -14.94
CA ILE A 276 -14.03 -5.67 -14.45
C ILE A 276 -15.12 -4.66 -14.86
N VAL A 277 -14.91 -3.37 -14.59
CA VAL A 277 -15.94 -2.36 -14.96
C VAL A 277 -16.12 -2.21 -16.46
N ARG A 278 -15.06 -2.47 -17.24
CA ARG A 278 -15.16 -2.55 -18.69
C ARG A 278 -15.97 -3.76 -19.13
N GLU A 279 -15.75 -4.93 -18.54
CA GLU A 279 -16.53 -6.15 -18.77
C GLU A 279 -18.00 -5.92 -18.40
N MET A 280 -18.28 -5.18 -17.33
CA MET A 280 -19.63 -4.76 -16.98
C MET A 280 -20.27 -3.81 -18.01
N GLY A 281 -19.50 -3.24 -18.91
CA GLY A 281 -20.00 -2.41 -20.02
C GLY A 281 -19.68 -0.93 -19.92
N LEU A 282 -18.91 -0.47 -18.94
CA LEU A 282 -18.51 0.94 -18.84
C LEU A 282 -17.60 1.34 -20.02
N PRO A 283 -18.02 2.30 -20.87
CA PRO A 283 -17.19 2.74 -21.99
C PRO A 283 -16.10 3.68 -21.50
N MET A 284 -14.86 3.19 -21.58
CA MET A 284 -13.65 3.97 -21.25
C MET A 284 -12.74 4.05 -22.47
N ALA A 285 -12.28 5.25 -22.81
CA ALA A 285 -11.33 5.48 -23.88
C ALA A 285 -10.20 6.41 -23.44
N TYR A 286 -9.01 6.18 -23.92
CA TYR A 286 -7.89 7.10 -23.72
C TYR A 286 -8.04 8.31 -24.66
N ASP A 287 -8.05 9.51 -24.09
CA ASP A 287 -8.03 10.77 -24.82
C ASP A 287 -6.58 11.27 -24.87
N ALA A 288 -5.95 11.13 -26.05
CA ALA A 288 -4.56 11.51 -26.24
C ALA A 288 -4.32 13.04 -26.12
N ASN A 289 -5.32 13.85 -26.44
CA ASN A 289 -5.22 15.30 -26.34
C ASN A 289 -5.27 15.77 -24.88
N ALA A 290 -6.16 15.17 -24.08
CA ALA A 290 -6.28 15.44 -22.66
C ALA A 290 -5.27 14.65 -21.80
N ARG A 291 -4.60 13.64 -22.35
CA ARG A 291 -3.76 12.67 -21.62
C ARG A 291 -4.49 12.04 -20.43
N ALA A 292 -5.73 11.65 -20.65
CA ALA A 292 -6.65 11.19 -19.61
C ALA A 292 -7.54 10.05 -20.12
N VAL A 293 -8.14 9.30 -19.21
CA VAL A 293 -9.22 8.36 -19.58
C VAL A 293 -10.55 9.11 -19.58
N ARG A 294 -11.25 9.04 -20.69
CA ARG A 294 -12.60 9.59 -20.84
C ARG A 294 -13.64 8.50 -20.66
N VAL A 295 -14.60 8.75 -19.79
CA VAL A 295 -15.86 8.02 -19.72
C VAL A 295 -16.95 8.88 -20.34
N LYS A 296 -17.55 8.42 -21.46
CA LYS A 296 -18.61 9.17 -22.16
C LYS A 296 -19.72 8.25 -22.62
N HIS A 297 -20.95 8.51 -22.16
CA HIS A 297 -22.17 7.84 -22.58
C HIS A 297 -23.42 8.62 -22.15
N ASP A 298 -24.53 8.38 -22.82
CA ASP A 298 -25.85 8.97 -22.52
C ASP A 298 -26.73 8.05 -21.64
N GLY A 299 -26.15 6.99 -21.15
CA GLY A 299 -26.69 5.90 -20.34
C GLY A 299 -26.04 4.60 -20.79
N VAL A 300 -25.68 3.75 -19.85
CA VAL A 300 -25.14 2.43 -20.12
C VAL A 300 -25.93 1.41 -19.31
N GLU A 301 -26.28 0.31 -19.92
CA GLU A 301 -26.83 -0.84 -19.23
C GLU A 301 -25.67 -1.72 -18.78
N LEU A 302 -25.47 -1.77 -17.47
CA LEU A 302 -24.42 -2.59 -16.88
C LEU A 302 -24.82 -4.06 -16.95
N ARG A 303 -23.83 -4.94 -17.11
CA ARG A 303 -24.01 -6.40 -17.12
C ARG A 303 -23.43 -7.01 -15.87
N GLY A 304 -24.13 -7.96 -15.28
CA GLY A 304 -23.62 -8.75 -14.17
C GLY A 304 -22.38 -9.56 -14.57
N VAL A 305 -21.36 -9.55 -13.71
CA VAL A 305 -20.13 -10.32 -13.88
C VAL A 305 -19.84 -11.14 -12.63
N ARG A 306 -19.10 -12.24 -12.79
CA ARG A 306 -18.63 -13.04 -11.66
C ARG A 306 -17.19 -12.68 -11.33
N VAL A 307 -16.96 -12.14 -10.14
CA VAL A 307 -15.64 -11.67 -9.71
C VAL A 307 -15.18 -12.43 -8.45
N ASP A 308 -13.93 -12.87 -8.45
CA ASP A 308 -13.24 -13.32 -7.25
C ASP A 308 -12.46 -12.14 -6.66
N CYS A 309 -12.94 -11.61 -5.53
CA CYS A 309 -12.34 -10.44 -4.89
C CYS A 309 -11.19 -10.76 -3.93
N ARG A 310 -10.69 -12.01 -3.85
CA ARG A 310 -9.59 -12.37 -2.94
C ARG A 310 -8.33 -11.55 -3.17
N ASP A 311 -8.05 -11.19 -4.40
CA ASP A 311 -6.88 -10.38 -4.78
C ASP A 311 -7.14 -8.85 -4.74
N ILE A 312 -8.41 -8.42 -4.70
CA ILE A 312 -8.83 -7.01 -4.67
C ILE A 312 -9.98 -6.76 -3.66
N PRO A 313 -9.85 -7.17 -2.39
CA PRO A 313 -10.95 -7.13 -1.43
C PRO A 313 -11.46 -5.70 -1.17
N ASP A 314 -10.61 -4.69 -1.29
CA ASP A 314 -10.99 -3.28 -1.11
C ASP A 314 -11.98 -2.79 -2.18
N MET A 315 -12.06 -3.49 -3.32
CA MET A 315 -13.01 -3.17 -4.40
C MET A 315 -14.39 -3.80 -4.20
N LEU A 316 -14.54 -4.76 -3.27
CA LEU A 316 -15.81 -5.46 -3.04
C LEU A 316 -16.99 -4.53 -2.76
N PRO A 317 -16.90 -3.47 -1.92
CA PRO A 317 -18.02 -2.58 -1.67
C PRO A 317 -18.49 -1.83 -2.93
N ILE A 318 -17.54 -1.38 -3.76
CA ILE A 318 -17.84 -0.65 -5.00
C ILE A 318 -18.46 -1.59 -6.03
N LEU A 319 -17.86 -2.78 -6.24
CA LEU A 319 -18.38 -3.80 -7.17
C LEU A 319 -19.77 -4.29 -6.74
N SER A 320 -20.01 -4.46 -5.43
CA SER A 320 -21.34 -4.79 -4.93
C SER A 320 -22.37 -3.70 -5.23
N THR A 321 -21.98 -2.43 -5.11
CA THR A 321 -22.85 -1.31 -5.47
C THR A 321 -23.17 -1.33 -6.97
N LEU A 322 -22.15 -1.46 -7.83
CA LEU A 322 -22.36 -1.57 -9.29
C LEU A 322 -23.24 -2.75 -9.67
N GLY A 323 -23.07 -3.89 -8.98
CA GLY A 323 -23.91 -5.08 -9.17
C GLY A 323 -25.41 -4.87 -8.90
N THR A 324 -25.79 -3.84 -8.16
CA THR A 324 -27.22 -3.50 -7.96
C THR A 324 -27.84 -2.78 -9.15
N PHE A 325 -27.03 -2.35 -10.10
CA PHE A 325 -27.43 -1.67 -11.36
C PHE A 325 -27.18 -2.54 -12.60
N ALA A 326 -26.76 -3.80 -12.42
CA ALA A 326 -26.37 -4.73 -13.48
C ALA A 326 -27.40 -5.85 -13.69
#